data_97612daa8c07d956d883741b8c04178e
#
_entry.id   97612daa8c07d956d883741b8c04178e
#
_cell.length_a   1.000
_cell.length_b   1.000
_cell.length_c   1.000
_cell.angle_alpha   90.00
_cell.angle_beta   90.00
_cell.angle_gamma   90.00
#
_symmetry.space_group_name_H-M   'P 1'
#
loop_
_entity.id
_entity.type
_entity.pdbx_description
1 polymer ?
#
loop_
_entity_poly.entity_id
_entity_poly.type
_entity_poly.pdbx_seq_one_letter_code
_entity_poly.pdbx_strand_id
1 'polypeptide(L)'
;MVSGSIALNIYGIPRMTRDIDIVIELSENRIDEFINLFPNSYFDKNVIKNEIKRQGMFNIIDHSTGFKIDFMIRKDSEYFTFAFQRRSRIKELDTELWVINLDDLIIAKIIWIQQSQSEKQMSDIENLLLNPEKNIDYIKTWCSKLNLQTFNLLDNE
;
A
#
# COMPACT_ATOMS: atom_id res chain seq x y z
N MET A 1 4.12 1.96 -6.67
CA MET A 1 4.87 1.13 -5.70
C MET A 1 3.97 0.06 -5.13
N VAL A 2 4.48 -1.14 -4.96
CA VAL A 2 3.79 -2.25 -4.28
C VAL A 2 3.68 -1.94 -2.79
N SER A 3 2.53 -2.26 -2.21
CA SER A 3 2.18 -2.03 -0.80
C SER A 3 1.43 -3.26 -0.23
N GLY A 4 0.67 -3.06 0.85
CA GLY A 4 -0.26 -4.05 1.41
C GLY A 4 0.38 -5.39 1.76
N SER A 5 -0.32 -6.47 1.41
CA SER A 5 0.08 -7.81 1.81
C SER A 5 1.29 -8.36 1.04
N ILE A 6 1.51 -7.92 -0.20
CA ILE A 6 2.72 -8.32 -0.95
C ILE A 6 3.97 -7.68 -0.33
N ALA A 7 3.91 -6.40 0.03
CA ALA A 7 5.02 -5.74 0.72
C ALA A 7 5.27 -6.34 2.12
N LEU A 8 4.20 -6.73 2.85
CA LEU A 8 4.34 -7.45 4.11
C LEU A 8 5.13 -8.75 3.93
N ASN A 9 4.87 -9.52 2.87
CA ASN A 9 5.58 -10.78 2.61
C ASN A 9 7.07 -10.58 2.31
N ILE A 10 7.48 -9.38 1.94
CA ILE A 10 8.89 -9.02 1.73
C ILE A 10 9.58 -8.70 3.07
N TYR A 11 8.89 -7.99 3.97
CA TYR A 11 9.50 -7.48 5.20
C TYR A 11 9.22 -8.31 6.45
N GLY A 12 8.16 -9.09 6.46
CA GLY A 12 7.70 -9.84 7.63
C GLY A 12 7.55 -11.34 7.38
N ILE A 13 6.76 -12.00 8.22
CA ILE A 13 6.41 -13.40 8.06
C ILE A 13 5.41 -13.54 6.90
N PRO A 14 5.75 -14.24 5.81
CA PRO A 14 4.89 -14.33 4.66
C PRO A 14 3.54 -15.02 4.97
N ARG A 15 2.48 -14.51 4.37
CA ARG A 15 1.16 -15.14 4.38
C ARG A 15 0.50 -15.10 3.01
N MET A 16 -0.43 -16.00 2.79
CA MET A 16 -1.15 -16.05 1.53
C MET A 16 -2.02 -14.80 1.33
N THR A 17 -1.99 -14.25 0.12
CA THR A 17 -2.84 -13.14 -0.33
C THR A 17 -3.32 -13.39 -1.76
N ARG A 18 -4.48 -12.86 -2.09
CA ARG A 18 -5.04 -12.86 -3.46
C ARG A 18 -5.14 -11.47 -4.05
N ASP A 19 -4.92 -10.44 -3.23
CA ASP A 19 -5.00 -9.05 -3.64
C ASP A 19 -3.59 -8.49 -3.79
N ILE A 20 -3.41 -7.68 -4.81
CA ILE A 20 -2.17 -6.95 -5.09
C ILE A 20 -2.46 -5.47 -4.88
N ASP A 21 -1.85 -4.86 -3.89
CA ASP A 21 -2.03 -3.45 -3.55
C ASP A 21 -0.94 -2.60 -4.19
N ILE A 22 -1.30 -1.64 -5.03
CA ILE A 22 -0.35 -0.77 -5.74
C ILE A 22 -0.73 0.70 -5.56
N VAL A 23 0.20 1.50 -5.03
CA VAL A 23 0.06 2.97 -5.01
C VAL A 23 0.66 3.55 -6.28
N ILE A 24 -0.11 4.38 -6.97
CA ILE A 24 0.27 5.00 -8.25
C ILE A 24 0.00 6.51 -8.27
N GLU A 25 0.69 7.19 -9.17
CA GLU A 25 0.35 8.52 -9.66
C GLU A 25 -0.24 8.37 -11.06
N LEU A 26 -1.51 8.70 -11.21
CA LEU A 26 -2.23 8.61 -12.48
C LEU A 26 -3.05 9.88 -12.69
N SER A 27 -2.89 10.50 -13.84
CA SER A 27 -3.69 11.66 -14.26
C SER A 27 -4.78 11.25 -15.26
N GLU A 28 -5.87 12.03 -15.33
CA GLU A 28 -7.03 11.72 -16.20
C GLU A 28 -6.65 11.52 -17.66
N ASN A 29 -5.72 12.31 -18.20
CA ASN A 29 -5.28 12.23 -19.59
C ASN A 29 -4.45 10.99 -19.91
N ARG A 30 -4.03 10.21 -18.89
CA ARG A 30 -3.26 8.98 -19.06
C ARG A 30 -4.07 7.70 -18.80
N ILE A 31 -5.38 7.83 -18.57
CA ILE A 31 -6.23 6.67 -18.29
C ILE A 31 -6.18 5.66 -19.44
N ASP A 32 -6.27 6.12 -20.70
CA ASP A 32 -6.29 5.22 -21.86
C ASP A 32 -4.96 4.47 -22.02
N GLU A 33 -3.84 5.13 -21.82
CA GLU A 33 -2.53 4.52 -21.80
C GLU A 33 -2.43 3.47 -20.68
N PHE A 34 -2.91 3.80 -19.49
CA PHE A 34 -2.86 2.93 -18.33
C PHE A 34 -3.71 1.66 -18.51
N ILE A 35 -4.96 1.77 -18.97
CA ILE A 35 -5.83 0.59 -19.15
C ILE A 35 -5.37 -0.33 -20.27
N ASN A 36 -4.64 0.18 -21.27
CA ASN A 36 -4.06 -0.62 -22.33
C ASN A 36 -2.96 -1.59 -21.84
N LEU A 37 -2.44 -1.40 -20.61
CA LEU A 37 -1.53 -2.35 -19.95
C LEU A 37 -2.27 -3.62 -19.47
N PHE A 38 -3.61 -3.60 -19.44
CA PHE A 38 -4.45 -4.68 -18.91
C PHE A 38 -5.48 -5.17 -19.94
N PRO A 39 -5.05 -5.69 -21.11
CA PRO A 39 -5.95 -5.97 -22.23
C PRO A 39 -7.00 -7.07 -21.96
N ASN A 40 -6.72 -7.98 -21.00
CA ASN A 40 -7.61 -9.09 -20.64
C ASN A 40 -8.25 -8.92 -19.27
N SER A 41 -8.50 -7.68 -18.84
CA SER A 41 -8.97 -7.41 -17.50
C SER A 41 -10.28 -6.65 -17.49
N TYR A 42 -11.04 -6.83 -16.40
CA TYR A 42 -12.22 -6.01 -16.13
C TYR A 42 -11.83 -4.74 -15.36
N PHE A 43 -12.34 -3.62 -15.83
CA PHE A 43 -12.25 -2.30 -15.18
C PHE A 43 -13.42 -1.42 -15.62
N ASP A 44 -13.74 -0.39 -14.81
CA ASP A 44 -14.68 0.67 -15.17
C ASP A 44 -13.93 2.00 -15.28
N LYS A 45 -13.88 2.55 -16.50
CA LYS A 45 -13.16 3.80 -16.80
C LYS A 45 -13.75 5.00 -16.06
N ASN A 46 -15.07 5.03 -15.82
CA ASN A 46 -15.71 6.12 -15.08
C ASN A 46 -15.34 6.05 -13.58
N VAL A 47 -15.27 4.84 -13.03
CA VAL A 47 -14.79 4.63 -11.67
C VAL A 47 -13.35 5.13 -11.56
N ILE A 48 -12.45 4.71 -12.46
CA ILE A 48 -11.05 5.17 -12.48
C ILE A 48 -10.98 6.71 -12.49
N LYS A 49 -11.73 7.35 -13.37
CA LYS A 49 -11.76 8.82 -13.47
C LYS A 49 -12.23 9.49 -12.18
N ASN A 50 -13.25 8.95 -11.53
CA ASN A 50 -13.76 9.48 -10.27
C ASN A 50 -12.75 9.27 -9.12
N GLU A 51 -12.10 8.11 -9.09
CA GLU A 51 -11.08 7.80 -8.06
C GLU A 51 -9.83 8.68 -8.20
N ILE A 52 -9.41 9.01 -9.43
CA ILE A 52 -8.33 9.97 -9.65
C ILE A 52 -8.67 11.32 -9.02
N LYS A 53 -9.89 11.84 -9.24
CA LYS A 53 -10.31 13.15 -8.72
C LYS A 53 -10.34 13.21 -7.20
N ARG A 54 -10.80 12.14 -6.54
CA ARG A 54 -10.91 12.08 -5.07
C ARG A 54 -9.70 11.45 -4.38
N GLN A 55 -8.67 11.08 -5.16
CA GLN A 55 -7.47 10.37 -4.66
C GLN A 55 -7.83 9.11 -3.87
N GLY A 56 -8.77 8.35 -4.42
CA GLY A 56 -9.30 7.14 -3.83
C GLY A 56 -8.64 5.87 -4.37
N MET A 57 -9.43 4.80 -4.46
CA MET A 57 -8.98 3.48 -4.88
C MET A 57 -9.94 2.90 -5.92
N PHE A 58 -9.38 2.24 -6.94
CA PHE A 58 -10.12 1.42 -7.89
C PHE A 58 -9.43 0.08 -8.07
N ASN A 59 -10.13 -0.90 -8.62
CA ASN A 59 -9.55 -2.21 -8.88
C ASN A 59 -9.61 -2.60 -10.36
N ILE A 60 -8.69 -3.47 -10.74
CA ILE A 60 -8.67 -4.20 -12.01
C ILE A 60 -8.66 -5.69 -11.67
N ILE A 61 -9.50 -6.45 -12.37
CA ILE A 61 -9.57 -7.92 -12.20
C ILE A 61 -9.03 -8.56 -13.47
N ASP A 62 -7.92 -9.27 -13.34
CA ASP A 62 -7.34 -10.03 -14.46
C ASP A 62 -8.14 -11.30 -14.69
N HIS A 63 -8.69 -11.46 -15.91
CA HIS A 63 -9.53 -12.59 -16.25
C HIS A 63 -8.76 -13.92 -16.40
N SER A 64 -7.47 -13.86 -16.68
CA SER A 64 -6.66 -15.05 -16.90
C SER A 64 -6.25 -15.71 -15.59
N THR A 65 -5.97 -14.94 -14.57
CA THR A 65 -5.49 -15.41 -13.26
C THR A 65 -6.54 -15.32 -12.16
N GLY A 66 -7.56 -14.48 -12.34
CA GLY A 66 -8.54 -14.13 -11.31
C GLY A 66 -7.99 -13.24 -10.19
N PHE A 67 -6.78 -12.74 -10.32
CA PHE A 67 -6.21 -11.79 -9.36
C PHE A 67 -6.89 -10.44 -9.45
N LYS A 68 -7.15 -9.87 -8.27
CA LYS A 68 -7.61 -8.48 -8.11
C LYS A 68 -6.40 -7.61 -7.81
N ILE A 69 -6.25 -6.52 -8.56
CA ILE A 69 -5.23 -5.52 -8.34
C ILE A 69 -5.93 -4.25 -7.85
N ASP A 70 -5.63 -3.84 -6.63
CA ASP A 70 -6.15 -2.62 -6.01
C ASP A 70 -5.17 -1.48 -6.25
N PHE A 71 -5.59 -0.50 -7.05
CA PHE A 71 -4.81 0.70 -7.35
C PHE A 71 -5.26 1.84 -6.46
N MET A 72 -4.37 2.31 -5.60
CA MET A 72 -4.56 3.46 -4.75
C MET A 72 -3.91 4.69 -5.39
N ILE A 73 -4.68 5.74 -5.64
CA ILE A 73 -4.13 7.02 -6.09
C ILE A 73 -3.38 7.66 -4.93
N ARG A 74 -2.11 8.02 -5.14
CA ARG A 74 -1.31 8.70 -4.14
C ARG A 74 -2.00 10.00 -3.69
N LYS A 75 -2.22 10.15 -2.40
CA LYS A 75 -2.80 11.37 -1.81
C LYS A 75 -1.77 12.50 -1.79
N ASP A 76 -2.21 13.74 -2.06
CA ASP A 76 -1.39 14.94 -2.06
C ASP A 76 -1.25 15.51 -0.62
N SER A 77 -0.72 14.71 0.28
CA SER A 77 -0.34 15.17 1.62
C SER A 77 1.16 15.01 1.82
N GLU A 78 1.70 15.74 2.78
CA GLU A 78 3.12 15.70 3.12
C GLU A 78 3.60 14.26 3.34
N TYR A 79 2.90 13.51 4.20
CA TYR A 79 3.27 12.13 4.52
C TYR A 79 3.25 11.21 3.30
N PHE A 80 2.14 11.18 2.53
CA PHE A 80 2.03 10.25 1.40
C PHE A 80 2.98 10.58 0.27
N THR A 81 3.29 11.87 0.06
CA THR A 81 4.32 12.29 -0.89
C THR A 81 5.70 11.81 -0.45
N PHE A 82 6.02 12.00 0.83
CA PHE A 82 7.30 11.60 1.40
C PHE A 82 7.48 10.07 1.39
N ALA A 83 6.47 9.32 1.83
CA ALA A 83 6.48 7.86 1.80
C ALA A 83 6.66 7.31 0.37
N PHE A 84 6.00 7.93 -0.62
CA PHE A 84 6.15 7.53 -2.02
C PHE A 84 7.55 7.80 -2.56
N GLN A 85 8.21 8.89 -2.15
CA GLN A 85 9.59 9.20 -2.53
C GLN A 85 10.60 8.23 -1.89
N ARG A 86 10.35 7.77 -0.67
CA ARG A 86 11.18 6.83 0.07
C ARG A 86 11.10 5.38 -0.43
N ARG A 87 10.20 5.06 -1.36
CA ARG A 87 10.08 3.70 -1.91
C ARG A 87 11.41 3.15 -2.38
N SER A 88 11.63 1.88 -2.18
CA SER A 88 12.87 1.19 -2.54
C SER A 88 12.67 0.32 -3.78
N ARG A 89 13.73 0.15 -4.57
CA ARG A 89 13.76 -0.88 -5.60
C ARG A 89 14.19 -2.20 -4.98
N ILE A 90 13.39 -3.23 -5.20
CA ILE A 90 13.69 -4.59 -4.79
C ILE A 90 13.69 -5.46 -6.04
N LYS A 91 14.73 -6.29 -6.17
CA LYS A 91 14.77 -7.32 -7.21
C LYS A 91 14.19 -8.60 -6.62
N GLU A 92 13.06 -9.01 -7.15
CA GLU A 92 12.40 -10.27 -6.79
C GLU A 92 12.35 -11.15 -8.03
N LEU A 93 12.96 -12.32 -7.94
CA LEU A 93 13.24 -13.19 -9.09
C LEU A 93 13.97 -12.37 -10.19
N ASP A 94 13.40 -12.29 -11.39
CA ASP A 94 13.96 -11.54 -12.52
C ASP A 94 13.27 -10.18 -12.75
N THR A 95 12.47 -9.71 -11.77
CA THR A 95 11.68 -8.48 -11.88
C THR A 95 12.12 -7.45 -10.86
N GLU A 96 12.31 -6.21 -11.29
CA GLU A 96 12.52 -5.07 -10.39
C GLU A 96 11.16 -4.46 -10.01
N LEU A 97 10.93 -4.33 -8.70
CA LEU A 97 9.72 -3.76 -8.15
C LEU A 97 10.03 -2.52 -7.30
N TRP A 98 9.21 -1.50 -7.44
CA TRP A 98 9.17 -0.41 -6.47
C TRP A 98 8.26 -0.84 -5.31
N VAL A 99 8.81 -0.89 -4.11
CA VAL A 99 8.11 -1.34 -2.90
C VAL A 99 8.11 -0.23 -1.87
N ILE A 100 7.01 -0.08 -1.14
CA ILE A 100 6.92 0.83 0.01
C ILE A 100 8.00 0.46 1.03
N ASN A 101 8.61 1.44 1.68
CA ASN A 101 9.58 1.20 2.75
C ASN A 101 8.90 0.54 3.97
N LEU A 102 9.65 -0.27 4.75
CA LEU A 102 9.13 -0.99 5.91
C LEU A 102 8.39 -0.08 6.90
N ASP A 103 9.02 1.04 7.30
CA ASP A 103 8.42 1.96 8.28
C ASP A 103 7.12 2.58 7.74
N ASP A 104 7.13 2.95 6.46
CA ASP A 104 5.96 3.53 5.80
C ASP A 104 4.86 2.49 5.57
N LEU A 105 5.20 1.21 5.41
CA LEU A 105 4.21 0.12 5.37
C LEU A 105 3.52 -0.05 6.73
N ILE A 106 4.28 -0.01 7.82
CA ILE A 106 3.73 -0.06 9.19
C ILE A 106 2.76 1.10 9.40
N ILE A 107 3.19 2.33 9.08
CA ILE A 107 2.34 3.52 9.22
C ILE A 107 1.09 3.43 8.32
N ALA A 108 1.23 2.99 7.08
CA ALA A 108 0.09 2.80 6.16
C ALA A 108 -0.93 1.80 6.72
N LYS A 109 -0.49 0.72 7.35
CA LYS A 109 -1.38 -0.24 8.01
C LYS A 109 -2.03 0.35 9.26
N ILE A 110 -1.31 1.15 10.05
CA ILE A 110 -1.88 1.88 11.19
C ILE A 110 -2.94 2.88 10.72
N ILE A 111 -2.72 3.60 9.61
CA ILE A 111 -3.73 4.47 8.99
C ILE A 111 -4.97 3.67 8.60
N TRP A 112 -4.80 2.49 8.01
CA TRP A 112 -5.90 1.64 7.58
C TRP A 112 -6.80 1.19 8.74
N ILE A 113 -6.21 0.78 9.86
CA ILE A 113 -6.98 0.32 11.04
C ILE A 113 -7.74 1.43 11.78
N GLN A 114 -7.50 2.72 11.47
CA GLN A 114 -8.36 3.81 11.98
C GLN A 114 -9.80 3.67 11.49
N GLN A 115 -10.00 3.08 10.31
CA GLN A 115 -11.32 2.95 9.69
C GLN A 115 -11.92 1.56 9.84
N SER A 116 -11.09 0.52 9.83
CA SER A 116 -11.52 -0.88 9.86
C SER A 116 -10.51 -1.73 10.62
N GLN A 117 -10.74 -1.85 11.91
CA GLN A 117 -9.93 -2.69 12.77
C GLN A 117 -10.32 -4.17 12.60
N SER A 118 -9.36 -5.02 12.27
CA SER A 118 -9.51 -6.47 12.24
C SER A 118 -8.31 -7.16 12.86
N GLU A 119 -8.50 -8.33 13.44
CA GLU A 119 -7.42 -9.14 14.02
C GLU A 119 -6.29 -9.40 13.01
N LYS A 120 -6.65 -9.65 11.76
CA LYS A 120 -5.68 -9.85 10.67
C LYS A 120 -4.79 -8.62 10.46
N GLN A 121 -5.37 -7.41 10.46
CA GLN A 121 -4.60 -6.18 10.25
C GLN A 121 -3.71 -5.87 11.47
N MET A 122 -4.20 -6.12 12.67
CA MET A 122 -3.41 -5.97 13.89
C MET A 122 -2.21 -6.93 13.88
N SER A 123 -2.45 -8.21 13.60
CA SER A 123 -1.39 -9.22 13.48
C SER A 123 -0.38 -8.91 12.37
N ASP A 124 -0.82 -8.33 11.25
CA ASP A 124 0.09 -7.87 10.18
C ASP A 124 1.06 -6.78 10.69
N ILE A 125 0.57 -5.83 11.52
CA ILE A 125 1.41 -4.77 12.10
C ILE A 125 2.39 -5.36 13.11
N GLU A 126 1.90 -6.19 14.02
CA GLU A 126 2.74 -6.88 15.01
C GLU A 126 3.87 -7.67 14.33
N ASN A 127 3.54 -8.39 13.25
CA ASN A 127 4.51 -9.13 12.46
C ASN A 127 5.59 -8.22 11.86
N LEU A 128 5.21 -7.08 11.29
CA LEU A 128 6.17 -6.11 10.73
C LEU A 128 7.04 -5.47 11.82
N LEU A 129 6.48 -5.23 13.02
CA LEU A 129 7.21 -4.70 14.16
C LEU A 129 8.29 -5.66 14.69
N LEU A 130 8.23 -6.95 14.37
CA LEU A 130 9.33 -7.90 14.70
C LEU A 130 10.57 -7.67 13.84
N ASN A 131 10.47 -6.98 12.71
CA ASN A 131 11.62 -6.74 11.84
C ASN A 131 12.61 -5.78 12.52
N PRO A 132 13.89 -6.19 12.73
CA PRO A 132 14.89 -5.38 13.43
C PRO A 132 15.33 -4.12 12.65
N GLU A 133 15.05 -4.05 11.35
CA GLU A 133 15.40 -2.91 10.50
C GLU A 133 14.40 -1.74 10.61
N LYS A 134 13.32 -1.91 11.39
CA LYS A 134 12.34 -0.84 11.60
C LYS A 134 12.96 0.35 12.33
N ASN A 135 12.57 1.55 11.94
CA ASN A 135 12.87 2.78 12.65
C ASN A 135 11.68 3.21 13.51
N ILE A 136 11.67 2.76 14.77
CA ILE A 136 10.54 3.02 15.67
C ILE A 136 10.32 4.51 15.97
N ASP A 137 11.38 5.32 16.06
CA ASP A 137 11.26 6.75 16.30
C ASP A 137 10.60 7.47 15.12
N TYR A 138 10.94 7.04 13.89
CA TYR A 138 10.28 7.54 12.68
C TYR A 138 8.79 7.20 12.69
N ILE A 139 8.44 5.94 13.00
CA ILE A 139 7.06 5.46 13.06
C ILE A 139 6.28 6.25 14.11
N LYS A 140 6.78 6.35 15.35
CA LYS A 140 6.16 7.10 16.44
C LYS A 140 5.96 8.59 16.08
N THR A 141 6.98 9.19 15.45
CA THR A 141 6.92 10.60 15.02
C THR A 141 5.79 10.84 14.01
N TRP A 142 5.68 10.00 12.98
CA TRP A 142 4.62 10.15 11.98
C TRP A 142 3.24 9.79 12.51
N CYS A 143 3.11 8.76 13.35
CA CYS A 143 1.85 8.45 14.02
C CYS A 143 1.35 9.64 14.85
N SER A 144 2.25 10.30 15.60
CA SER A 144 1.93 11.51 16.35
C SER A 144 1.52 12.69 15.45
N LYS A 145 2.31 12.98 14.40
CA LYS A 145 2.00 14.07 13.45
C LYS A 145 0.66 13.88 12.73
N LEU A 146 0.31 12.65 12.43
CA LEU A 146 -0.93 12.28 11.77
C LEU A 146 -2.10 12.06 12.74
N ASN A 147 -1.85 12.23 14.06
CA ASN A 147 -2.84 12.00 15.12
C ASN A 147 -3.51 10.63 15.06
N LEU A 148 -2.70 9.58 14.82
CA LEU A 148 -3.17 8.19 14.72
C LEU A 148 -3.27 7.54 16.09
N GLN A 149 -4.33 6.74 16.29
CA GLN A 149 -4.40 5.82 17.43
C GLN A 149 -3.55 4.58 17.10
N THR A 150 -2.60 4.28 18.00
CA THR A 150 -1.66 3.16 17.79
C THR A 150 -2.16 1.85 18.40
N PHE A 151 -3.26 1.88 19.13
CA PHE A 151 -3.90 0.70 19.77
C PHE A 151 -2.91 -0.13 20.61
N ASN A 152 -2.00 0.55 21.32
CA ASN A 152 -0.92 -0.02 22.13
C ASN A 152 0.11 -0.85 21.34
N LEU A 153 0.06 -0.85 20.00
CA LEU A 153 1.00 -1.61 19.16
C LEU A 153 2.46 -1.12 19.27
N LEU A 154 2.65 0.14 19.68
CA LEU A 154 3.97 0.77 19.77
C LEU A 154 4.44 0.97 21.23
N ASP A 155 3.71 0.46 22.23
CA ASP A 155 4.01 0.74 23.64
C ASP A 155 5.18 -0.07 24.18
N ASN A 156 5.45 -1.23 23.59
CA ASN A 156 6.52 -2.13 23.99
C ASN A 156 7.78 -2.04 23.08
N GLU A 157 7.83 -1.01 22.24
CA GLU A 157 8.90 -0.79 21.24
C GLU A 157 9.87 0.32 21.63
#